data_0da1b963077e1647250b36aed26c656b
#
_entry.id   0da1b963077e1647250b36aed26c656b
#
_cell.length_a   1.000
_cell.length_b   1.000
_cell.length_c   1.000
_cell.angle_alpha   90.00
_cell.angle_beta   90.00
_cell.angle_gamma   90.00
#
_symmetry.space_group_name_H-M   'P 1'
#
loop_
_entity.id
_entity.type
_entity.pdbx_description
1 polymer ?
#
loop_
_entity_poly.entity_id
_entity_poly.type
_entity_poly.pdbx_seq_one_letter_code
_entity_poly.pdbx_strand_id
1 'polypeptide(L)'
;MKKLAFIKRSNGKHWVGDGFPVRSIFSYSDIAAEMSPFLLMDYAGPADFPPTERKLGVGQHPHRGFETVTIVYHGGVSHRDSSGGGGTIGPGDVQWMTAGSGLIHEEYHSPEFARTGGAFEMIQLWINLPAKHKMTAPGYQG
;
A
#
# COMPACT_ATOMS: atom_id res chain seq x y z
N MET A 1 -4.49 33.63 4.78
CA MET A 1 -3.46 32.81 5.47
C MET A 1 -4.04 31.43 5.72
N LYS A 2 -3.38 30.34 5.33
CA LYS A 2 -3.82 28.98 5.62
C LYS A 2 -3.68 28.71 7.12
N LYS A 3 -4.66 28.03 7.73
CA LYS A 3 -4.66 27.64 9.14
C LYS A 3 -4.61 26.11 9.22
N LEU A 4 -4.02 25.59 10.30
CA LEU A 4 -4.11 24.16 10.62
C LEU A 4 -5.57 23.82 10.91
N ALA A 5 -6.14 22.85 10.16
CA ALA A 5 -7.52 22.43 10.34
C ALA A 5 -7.65 21.44 11.51
N PHE A 6 -6.79 20.43 11.52
CA PHE A 6 -6.73 19.41 12.59
C PHE A 6 -5.41 18.65 12.55
N ILE A 7 -5.18 17.86 13.59
CA ILE A 7 -4.09 16.87 13.66
C ILE A 7 -4.73 15.49 13.85
N LYS A 8 -4.53 14.60 12.89
CA LYS A 8 -4.95 13.20 13.01
C LYS A 8 -3.80 12.37 13.60
N ARG A 9 -4.13 11.52 14.57
CA ARG A 9 -3.20 10.54 15.14
C ARG A 9 -3.77 9.14 14.91
N SER A 10 -2.90 8.17 14.67
CA SER A 10 -3.29 6.77 14.51
C SER A 10 -3.79 6.16 15.80
N ASN A 11 -4.81 5.33 15.72
CA ASN A 11 -5.44 4.62 16.84
C ASN A 11 -5.09 3.13 16.78
N GLY A 12 -3.86 2.78 17.18
CA GLY A 12 -3.46 1.38 17.29
C GLY A 12 -2.77 0.78 16.06
N LYS A 13 -2.37 -0.47 16.21
CA LYS A 13 -1.70 -1.28 15.16
C LYS A 13 -2.58 -2.47 14.80
N HIS A 14 -2.56 -2.87 13.54
CA HIS A 14 -3.15 -4.12 13.06
C HIS A 14 -2.29 -4.72 11.95
N TRP A 15 -2.63 -5.94 11.54
CA TRP A 15 -1.92 -6.61 10.46
C TRP A 15 -2.76 -6.60 9.19
N VAL A 16 -2.11 -6.31 8.07
CA VAL A 16 -2.62 -6.58 6.72
C VAL A 16 -1.91 -7.84 6.21
N GLY A 17 -2.68 -8.92 6.08
CA GLY A 17 -2.08 -10.24 5.90
C GLY A 17 -1.22 -10.65 7.09
N ASP A 18 -0.12 -11.35 6.82
CA ASP A 18 0.90 -11.74 7.80
C ASP A 18 2.25 -11.03 7.59
N GLY A 19 2.32 -10.09 6.64
CA GLY A 19 3.55 -9.38 6.27
C GLY A 19 3.59 -7.90 6.65
N PHE A 20 2.44 -7.25 6.88
CA PHE A 20 2.39 -5.79 7.01
C PHE A 20 1.78 -5.33 8.34
N PRO A 21 2.63 -5.00 9.35
CA PRO A 21 2.17 -4.44 10.62
C PRO A 21 1.87 -2.94 10.46
N VAL A 22 0.61 -2.57 10.22
CA VAL A 22 0.22 -1.20 9.86
C VAL A 22 -0.41 -0.42 11.00
N ARG A 23 -0.31 0.89 10.89
CA ARG A 23 -1.10 1.89 11.61
C ARG A 23 -1.81 2.73 10.56
N SER A 24 -3.14 2.68 10.52
CA SER A 24 -3.90 3.58 9.66
C SER A 24 -3.84 4.99 10.22
N ILE A 25 -3.29 5.91 9.46
CA ILE A 25 -3.25 7.33 9.80
C ILE A 25 -4.63 7.94 9.56
N PHE A 26 -5.25 7.60 8.44
CA PHE A 26 -6.66 7.87 8.14
C PHE A 26 -7.22 6.82 7.18
N SER A 27 -8.53 6.71 7.11
CA SER A 27 -9.22 5.79 6.21
C SER A 27 -10.50 6.38 5.64
N TYR A 28 -11.03 5.71 4.63
CA TYR A 28 -12.30 6.08 3.98
C TYR A 28 -13.51 5.99 4.93
N SER A 29 -13.38 5.33 6.05
CA SER A 29 -14.44 5.20 7.07
C SER A 29 -14.41 6.32 8.12
N ASP A 30 -13.40 7.19 8.12
CA ASP A 30 -13.31 8.28 9.12
C ASP A 30 -13.28 9.70 8.49
N ILE A 31 -12.18 10.13 7.90
CA ILE A 31 -11.98 11.51 7.42
C ILE A 31 -11.69 11.62 5.91
N ALA A 32 -12.11 10.64 5.12
CA ALA A 32 -11.84 10.65 3.68
C ALA A 32 -12.44 11.87 2.95
N ALA A 33 -13.54 12.43 3.44
CA ALA A 33 -14.14 13.63 2.85
C ALA A 33 -13.21 14.84 2.95
N GLU A 34 -12.56 15.02 4.10
CA GLU A 34 -11.60 16.09 4.36
C GLU A 34 -10.27 15.86 3.65
N MET A 35 -9.92 14.58 3.43
CA MET A 35 -8.64 14.18 2.83
C MET A 35 -8.72 13.97 1.32
N SER A 36 -9.90 14.12 0.71
CA SER A 36 -10.08 13.92 -0.74
C SER A 36 -8.99 14.60 -1.57
N PRO A 37 -8.38 13.93 -2.56
CA PRO A 37 -8.76 12.63 -3.13
C PRO A 37 -8.19 11.41 -2.38
N PHE A 38 -7.53 11.57 -1.26
CA PHE A 38 -6.92 10.47 -0.52
C PHE A 38 -7.97 9.71 0.30
N LEU A 39 -8.02 8.38 0.13
CA LEU A 39 -9.00 7.51 0.79
C LEU A 39 -8.44 6.83 2.03
N LEU A 40 -7.15 6.52 2.02
CA LEU A 40 -6.48 5.78 3.09
C LEU A 40 -4.99 6.12 3.08
N MET A 41 -4.41 6.15 4.27
CA MET A 41 -2.97 6.13 4.46
C MET A 41 -2.63 5.16 5.59
N ASP A 42 -1.99 4.06 5.22
CA ASP A 42 -1.42 3.09 6.13
C ASP A 42 0.10 3.27 6.22
N TYR A 43 0.60 3.32 7.43
CA TYR A 43 2.03 3.33 7.71
C TYR A 43 2.42 2.00 8.34
N ALA A 44 3.20 1.20 7.63
CA ALA A 44 3.70 -0.09 8.07
C ALA A 44 5.11 0.04 8.65
N GLY A 45 5.28 -0.44 9.86
CA GLY A 45 6.57 -0.43 10.55
C GLY A 45 6.85 0.84 11.38
N PRO A 46 8.17 1.16 11.64
CA PRO A 46 9.26 0.22 11.44
C PRO A 46 9.09 -1.05 12.27
N ALA A 47 9.46 -2.19 11.69
CA ALA A 47 9.41 -3.50 12.34
C ALA A 47 10.56 -4.37 11.83
N ASP A 48 11.18 -5.15 12.72
CA ASP A 48 12.23 -6.09 12.31
C ASP A 48 11.64 -7.47 12.03
N PHE A 49 12.03 -8.04 10.89
CA PHE A 49 11.66 -9.38 10.48
C PHE A 49 12.88 -10.28 10.46
N PRO A 50 12.80 -11.50 11.03
CA PRO A 50 13.87 -12.47 10.86
C PRO A 50 13.89 -13.00 9.44
N PRO A 51 15.04 -13.52 8.96
CA PRO A 51 15.12 -14.29 7.72
C PRO A 51 14.09 -15.43 7.70
N THR A 52 13.44 -15.64 6.55
CA THR A 52 12.41 -16.68 6.41
C THR A 52 12.30 -17.15 4.96
N GLU A 53 11.90 -18.42 4.78
CA GLU A 53 11.47 -18.97 3.49
C GLU A 53 9.96 -18.82 3.27
N ARG A 54 9.24 -18.36 4.28
CA ARG A 54 7.78 -18.14 4.17
C ARG A 54 7.51 -16.92 3.31
N LYS A 55 6.49 -17.00 2.48
CA LYS A 55 5.96 -15.88 1.71
C LYS A 55 5.01 -15.05 2.60
N LEU A 56 5.58 -14.06 3.29
CA LEU A 56 4.81 -13.15 4.15
C LEU A 56 4.27 -11.97 3.35
N GLY A 57 3.00 -11.62 3.57
CA GLY A 57 2.35 -10.52 2.88
C GLY A 57 0.84 -10.60 2.92
N VAL A 58 0.18 -10.10 1.89
CA VAL A 58 -1.26 -10.18 1.70
C VAL A 58 -1.57 -10.90 0.39
N GLY A 59 -2.39 -11.95 0.47
CA GLY A 59 -2.83 -12.75 -0.66
C GLY A 59 -3.77 -11.99 -1.61
N GLN A 60 -4.23 -12.69 -2.62
CA GLN A 60 -5.10 -12.13 -3.65
C GLN A 60 -6.32 -11.44 -3.08
N HIS A 61 -6.51 -10.17 -3.46
CA HIS A 61 -7.66 -9.36 -3.09
C HIS A 61 -7.96 -8.32 -4.17
N PRO A 62 -9.25 -7.87 -4.30
CA PRO A 62 -9.67 -6.98 -5.37
C PRO A 62 -9.58 -5.50 -4.99
N HIS A 63 -9.30 -4.67 -6.00
CA HIS A 63 -9.48 -3.22 -5.94
C HIS A 63 -10.22 -2.71 -7.18
N ARG A 64 -10.96 -1.61 -7.04
CA ARG A 64 -11.69 -0.97 -8.12
C ARG A 64 -11.95 0.51 -7.86
N GLY A 65 -11.77 1.33 -8.89
CA GLY A 65 -12.18 2.74 -8.90
C GLY A 65 -11.24 3.70 -8.18
N PHE A 66 -10.06 3.25 -7.82
CA PHE A 66 -9.02 4.05 -7.17
C PHE A 66 -7.62 3.53 -7.52
N GLU A 67 -6.61 4.14 -6.97
CA GLU A 67 -5.21 3.79 -7.16
C GLU A 67 -4.58 3.47 -5.81
N THR A 68 -3.62 2.54 -5.79
CA THR A 68 -2.78 2.25 -4.62
C THR A 68 -1.34 2.66 -4.91
N VAL A 69 -0.71 3.35 -3.98
CA VAL A 69 0.68 3.78 -4.06
C VAL A 69 1.42 3.22 -2.87
N THR A 70 2.51 2.49 -3.12
CA THR A 70 3.39 1.98 -2.07
C THR A 70 4.74 2.68 -2.15
N ILE A 71 5.21 3.24 -1.04
CA ILE A 71 6.51 3.89 -0.90
C ILE A 71 7.30 3.09 0.12
N VAL A 72 8.43 2.51 -0.29
CA VAL A 72 9.28 1.71 0.58
C VAL A 72 10.42 2.55 1.16
N TYR A 73 10.59 2.52 2.48
CA TYR A 73 11.72 3.13 3.18
C TYR A 73 12.78 2.10 3.57
N HIS A 74 12.34 0.92 4.04
CA HIS A 74 13.18 -0.21 4.40
C HIS A 74 12.53 -1.53 4.01
N GLY A 75 13.35 -2.53 3.67
CA GLY A 75 12.88 -3.83 3.23
C GLY A 75 12.58 -3.86 1.73
N GLY A 76 11.62 -4.65 1.31
CA GLY A 76 11.23 -4.79 -0.08
C GLY A 76 9.88 -5.45 -0.26
N VAL A 77 9.16 -5.02 -1.29
CA VAL A 77 7.81 -5.51 -1.62
C VAL A 77 7.78 -6.01 -3.06
N SER A 78 7.22 -7.20 -3.26
CA SER A 78 6.89 -7.75 -4.57
C SER A 78 5.39 -7.72 -4.79
N HIS A 79 4.97 -7.23 -5.95
CA HIS A 79 3.60 -7.08 -6.39
C HIS A 79 3.34 -7.91 -7.65
N ARG A 80 2.15 -8.47 -7.76
CA ARG A 80 1.63 -9.07 -8.99
C ARG A 80 0.12 -8.88 -9.08
N ASP A 81 -0.40 -8.62 -10.29
CA ASP A 81 -1.82 -8.40 -10.50
C ASP A 81 -2.38 -9.13 -11.72
N SER A 82 -3.71 -9.15 -11.82
CA SER A 82 -4.46 -9.83 -12.89
C SER A 82 -4.44 -9.11 -14.23
N SER A 83 -3.92 -7.87 -14.30
CA SER A 83 -3.76 -7.13 -15.57
C SER A 83 -2.42 -7.43 -16.26
N GLY A 84 -1.57 -8.24 -15.61
CA GLY A 84 -0.22 -8.56 -16.08
C GLY A 84 0.85 -7.60 -15.53
N GLY A 85 0.46 -6.68 -14.65
CA GLY A 85 1.37 -5.81 -13.93
C GLY A 85 2.10 -6.55 -12.81
N GLY A 86 3.27 -6.06 -12.46
CA GLY A 86 4.04 -6.59 -11.35
C GLY A 86 5.48 -6.14 -11.35
N GLY A 87 6.10 -6.26 -10.19
CA GLY A 87 7.47 -5.87 -9.97
C GLY A 87 7.89 -6.06 -8.53
N THR A 88 9.12 -5.69 -8.27
CA THR A 88 9.70 -5.67 -6.93
C THR A 88 10.32 -4.31 -6.69
N ILE A 89 9.97 -3.69 -5.59
CA ILE A 89 10.48 -2.39 -5.16
C ILE A 89 11.23 -2.51 -3.84
N GLY A 90 12.24 -1.69 -3.66
CA GLY A 90 13.10 -1.60 -2.47
C GLY A 90 13.16 -0.18 -1.90
N PRO A 91 14.11 0.08 -0.97
CA PRO A 91 14.21 1.37 -0.31
C PRO A 91 14.41 2.54 -1.28
N GLY A 92 13.52 3.53 -1.18
CA GLY A 92 13.50 4.71 -2.06
C GLY A 92 12.63 4.56 -3.30
N ASP A 93 12.16 3.35 -3.61
CA ASP A 93 11.28 3.10 -4.74
C ASP A 93 9.81 3.35 -4.40
N VAL A 94 9.04 3.56 -5.45
CA VAL A 94 7.59 3.72 -5.40
C VAL A 94 6.95 2.83 -6.45
N GLN A 95 5.91 2.09 -6.07
CA GLN A 95 5.00 1.48 -7.04
C GLN A 95 3.66 2.21 -7.07
N TRP A 96 3.07 2.32 -8.26
CA TRP A 96 1.78 2.93 -8.47
C TRP A 96 0.89 1.99 -9.29
N MET A 97 -0.18 1.52 -8.67
CA MET A 97 -1.15 0.65 -9.31
C MET A 97 -2.47 1.37 -9.51
N THR A 98 -2.90 1.53 -10.74
CA THR A 98 -4.24 2.01 -11.08
C THR A 98 -5.18 0.81 -11.13
N ALA A 99 -6.10 0.70 -10.17
CA ALA A 99 -7.09 -0.38 -10.19
C ALA A 99 -8.19 -0.14 -11.24
N GLY A 100 -8.60 1.11 -11.44
CA GLY A 100 -9.53 1.50 -12.50
C GLY A 100 -10.81 0.66 -12.54
N SER A 101 -11.08 0.00 -13.64
CA SER A 101 -12.26 -0.87 -13.83
C SER A 101 -12.27 -2.12 -12.96
N GLY A 102 -11.14 -2.42 -12.32
CA GLY A 102 -10.97 -3.50 -11.36
C GLY A 102 -9.85 -4.45 -11.71
N LEU A 103 -9.12 -4.89 -10.70
CA LEU A 103 -8.12 -5.94 -10.76
C LEU A 103 -8.06 -6.70 -9.44
N ILE A 104 -7.40 -7.85 -9.47
CA ILE A 104 -7.02 -8.62 -8.29
C ILE A 104 -5.50 -8.57 -8.20
N HIS A 105 -4.96 -8.27 -7.03
CA HIS A 105 -3.52 -8.28 -6.80
C HIS A 105 -3.12 -8.97 -5.51
N GLU A 106 -1.84 -9.21 -5.38
CA GLU A 106 -1.19 -9.73 -4.18
C GLU A 106 0.12 -8.99 -3.95
N GLU A 107 0.47 -8.79 -2.68
CA GLU A 107 1.71 -8.11 -2.27
C GLU A 107 2.40 -8.92 -1.17
N TYR A 108 3.71 -9.12 -1.31
CA TYR A 108 4.52 -9.89 -0.37
C TYR A 108 5.85 -9.20 -0.12
N HIS A 109 6.51 -9.55 0.97
CA HIS A 109 7.93 -9.24 1.14
C HIS A 109 8.70 -9.72 -0.10
N SER A 110 9.63 -8.91 -0.58
CA SER A 110 10.48 -9.32 -1.70
C SER A 110 11.28 -10.58 -1.34
N PRO A 111 11.60 -11.46 -2.30
CA PRO A 111 12.39 -12.66 -2.02
C PRO A 111 13.73 -12.38 -1.36
N GLU A 112 14.38 -11.27 -1.74
CA GLU A 112 15.64 -10.85 -1.15
C GLU A 112 15.45 -10.45 0.32
N PHE A 113 14.47 -9.59 0.61
CA PHE A 113 14.16 -9.16 1.97
C PHE A 113 13.72 -10.34 2.84
N ALA A 114 12.88 -11.23 2.33
CA ALA A 114 12.49 -12.44 3.07
C ALA A 114 13.71 -13.30 3.46
N ARG A 115 14.67 -13.45 2.54
CA ARG A 115 15.88 -14.24 2.78
C ARG A 115 16.86 -13.59 3.77
N THR A 116 16.97 -12.26 3.78
CA THR A 116 17.93 -11.54 4.63
C THR A 116 17.32 -11.08 5.95
N GLY A 117 16.01 -10.84 5.98
CA GLY A 117 15.36 -10.16 7.10
C GLY A 117 15.82 -8.71 7.25
N GLY A 118 15.57 -8.14 8.42
CA GLY A 118 15.94 -6.78 8.79
C GLY A 118 14.74 -5.86 8.98
N ALA A 119 15.00 -4.55 8.94
CA ALA A 119 13.97 -3.54 9.10
C ALA A 119 13.03 -3.50 7.90
N PHE A 120 11.73 -3.38 8.18
CA PHE A 120 10.68 -3.15 7.20
C PHE A 120 9.93 -1.85 7.52
N GLU A 121 9.78 -1.00 6.52
CA GLU A 121 9.05 0.27 6.68
C GLU A 121 8.52 0.74 5.32
N MET A 122 7.21 1.00 5.24
CA MET A 122 6.57 1.53 4.05
C MET A 122 5.33 2.38 4.36
N ILE A 123 4.90 3.16 3.40
CA ILE A 123 3.58 3.79 3.37
C ILE A 123 2.79 3.17 2.22
N GLN A 124 1.51 2.86 2.48
CA GLN A 124 0.52 2.62 1.44
C GLN A 124 -0.52 3.73 1.46
N LEU A 125 -0.74 4.33 0.28
CA LEU A 125 -1.68 5.43 0.09
C LEU A 125 -2.72 5.02 -0.96
N TRP A 126 -4.01 5.25 -0.68
CA TRP A 126 -5.08 5.07 -1.65
C TRP A 126 -5.56 6.41 -2.17
N ILE A 127 -5.63 6.55 -3.48
CA ILE A 127 -6.00 7.79 -4.17
C ILE A 127 -7.25 7.54 -5.01
N ASN A 128 -8.32 8.26 -4.72
CA ASN A 128 -9.59 8.11 -5.42
C ASN A 128 -9.49 8.61 -6.86
N LEU A 129 -10.00 7.82 -7.80
CA LEU A 129 -10.15 8.28 -9.18
C LEU A 129 -11.44 9.12 -9.31
N PRO A 130 -11.42 10.22 -10.07
CA PRO A 130 -12.63 10.96 -10.44
C PRO A 130 -13.65 10.05 -11.12
N ALA A 131 -14.94 10.34 -10.96
CA ALA A 131 -16.04 9.53 -11.50
C ALA A 131 -15.84 9.15 -12.99
N LYS A 132 -15.40 10.11 -13.81
CA LYS A 132 -15.13 9.90 -15.25
C LYS A 132 -13.99 8.92 -15.56
N HIS A 133 -13.11 8.64 -14.58
CA HIS A 133 -11.94 7.76 -14.74
C HIS A 133 -12.02 6.47 -13.93
N LYS A 134 -13.09 6.25 -13.15
CA LYS A 134 -13.23 5.03 -12.34
C LYS A 134 -13.23 3.73 -13.13
N MET A 135 -13.57 3.80 -14.41
CA MET A 135 -13.61 2.65 -15.33
C MET A 135 -12.43 2.62 -16.33
N THR A 136 -11.39 3.39 -16.06
CA THR A 136 -10.16 3.31 -16.88
C THR A 136 -9.53 1.92 -16.80
N ALA A 137 -8.74 1.56 -17.82
CA ALA A 137 -8.02 0.29 -17.79
C ALA A 137 -7.05 0.23 -16.58
N PRO A 138 -6.91 -0.93 -15.93
CA PRO A 138 -5.89 -1.13 -14.91
C PRO A 138 -4.47 -0.91 -15.47
N GLY A 139 -3.56 -0.47 -14.59
CA GLY A 139 -2.17 -0.26 -14.95
C GLY A 139 -1.25 -0.33 -13.73
N TYR A 140 0.02 -0.59 -13.99
CA TYR A 140 1.07 -0.68 -12.99
C TYR A 140 2.33 0.01 -13.47
N GLN A 141 3.01 0.69 -12.55
CA GLN A 141 4.36 1.24 -12.73
C GLN A 141 5.11 1.18 -11.40
N GLY A 142 6.40 0.90 -11.46
CA GLY A 142 7.32 0.82 -10.33
C GLY A 142 8.72 1.22 -10.73
#